data_7e07c87a436b159843b10fdb18343098
#
_entry.id   7e07c87a436b159843b10fdb18343098
#
_cell.length_a   1.000
_cell.length_b   1.000
_cell.length_c   1.000
_cell.angle_alpha   90.00
_cell.angle_beta   90.00
_cell.angle_gamma   90.00
#
_symmetry.space_group_name_H-M   'P 1'
#
loop_
_entity.id
_entity.type
_entity.pdbx_description
1 polymer ?
#
loop_
_entity_poly.entity_id
_entity_poly.type
_entity_poly.pdbx_seq_one_letter_code
_entity_poly.pdbx_strand_id
1 'polypeptide(L)'
;MPEELVTMNQTVDNPNEAIALFGNNDVHLKRIEEELSVSIVTRGEGVFVSGDSEHVKLVDDLLKSLLVIIRKGINISERDVIYAISMAKEQSLDQLEQLYVKEIAKTAKGKSIRVKTLGQRHYVSAIQSKDLVFGIGPAGTGKTYLAVVMAVNAMKLGSIKRIILTRPAVEAGESLGFLPGDLKEKVDPYLRPLYDALHDVLGMEHTQRLIERGTIEIAPLAYMRGRTLDDAFVILDEAQNTTPAQMKMFLTRLGFGSKMVITGDITQVDLPKGVKSGLSVAKSILNEVNGISFITLEQSDVVRHPLVAKIISAYENTNEG
;
A
#
# COMPACT_ATOMS: atom_id res chain seq x y z
N MET A 1 -29.97 25.51 18.52
CA MET A 1 -31.21 24.73 18.46
C MET A 1 -30.86 23.37 19.00
N PRO A 2 -31.71 22.66 19.76
CA PRO A 2 -31.39 21.28 20.13
C PRO A 2 -31.27 20.48 18.84
N GLU A 3 -30.17 19.77 18.68
CA GLU A 3 -29.95 18.83 17.59
C GLU A 3 -31.02 17.75 17.65
N GLU A 4 -31.78 17.59 16.60
CA GLU A 4 -32.89 16.64 16.51
C GLU A 4 -32.27 15.25 16.37
N LEU A 5 -32.27 14.46 17.44
CA LEU A 5 -31.79 13.09 17.43
C LEU A 5 -32.70 12.23 16.54
N VAL A 6 -32.14 11.74 15.46
CA VAL A 6 -32.81 10.84 14.51
C VAL A 6 -32.40 9.38 14.83
N THR A 7 -33.34 8.46 14.66
CA THR A 7 -33.06 7.02 14.78
C THR A 7 -33.34 6.33 13.45
N MET A 8 -32.41 5.52 13.01
CA MET A 8 -32.51 4.70 11.81
C MET A 8 -32.42 3.20 12.19
N ASN A 9 -33.08 2.36 11.40
CA ASN A 9 -33.04 0.91 11.56
C ASN A 9 -32.56 0.26 10.26
N GLN A 10 -31.45 -0.50 10.33
CA GLN A 10 -30.95 -1.35 9.24
C GLN A 10 -31.16 -2.82 9.58
N THR A 11 -31.80 -3.56 8.67
CA THR A 11 -32.03 -5.00 8.87
C THR A 11 -30.85 -5.82 8.33
N VAL A 12 -30.48 -6.86 9.09
CA VAL A 12 -29.48 -7.87 8.71
C VAL A 12 -30.20 -9.18 8.46
N ASP A 13 -30.08 -9.74 7.26
CA ASP A 13 -30.95 -10.81 6.79
C ASP A 13 -30.67 -12.17 7.44
N ASN A 14 -29.48 -12.38 7.99
CA ASN A 14 -29.10 -13.63 8.64
C ASN A 14 -27.97 -13.47 9.66
N PRO A 15 -27.79 -14.42 10.60
CA PRO A 15 -26.76 -14.36 11.63
C PRO A 15 -25.33 -14.27 11.10
N ASN A 16 -25.02 -14.85 9.94
CA ASN A 16 -23.67 -14.80 9.37
C ASN A 16 -23.33 -13.39 8.86
N GLU A 17 -24.30 -12.69 8.28
CA GLU A 17 -24.15 -11.27 7.93
C GLU A 17 -23.93 -10.42 9.18
N ALA A 18 -24.68 -10.69 10.26
CA ALA A 18 -24.52 -9.99 11.53
C ALA A 18 -23.10 -10.16 12.09
N ILE A 19 -22.62 -11.41 12.19
CA ILE A 19 -21.26 -11.69 12.67
C ILE A 19 -20.21 -10.99 11.81
N ALA A 20 -20.35 -11.01 10.48
CA ALA A 20 -19.42 -10.37 9.58
C ALA A 20 -19.46 -8.83 9.70
N LEU A 21 -20.65 -8.24 9.83
CA LEU A 21 -20.84 -6.80 9.92
C LEU A 21 -20.38 -6.25 11.30
N PHE A 22 -20.72 -6.96 12.39
CA PHE A 22 -20.41 -6.48 13.75
C PHE A 22 -18.94 -6.74 14.11
N GLY A 23 -18.32 -7.76 13.54
CA GLY A 23 -17.00 -8.23 13.91
C GLY A 23 -16.99 -8.94 15.28
N ASN A 24 -15.83 -9.48 15.66
CA ASN A 24 -15.66 -10.13 16.96
C ASN A 24 -15.86 -9.13 18.10
N ASN A 25 -16.77 -9.43 19.05
CA ASN A 25 -17.10 -8.54 20.17
C ASN A 25 -17.58 -7.13 19.74
N ASP A 26 -18.26 -7.04 18.62
CA ASP A 26 -18.83 -5.81 18.03
C ASP A 26 -17.77 -4.75 17.71
N VAL A 27 -16.54 -5.16 17.43
CA VAL A 27 -15.41 -4.24 17.18
C VAL A 27 -15.67 -3.29 16.03
N HIS A 28 -16.36 -3.73 14.98
CA HIS A 28 -16.71 -2.90 13.85
C HIS A 28 -17.72 -1.80 14.21
N LEU A 29 -18.79 -2.17 14.94
CA LEU A 29 -19.80 -1.23 15.36
C LEU A 29 -19.24 -0.19 16.33
N LYS A 30 -18.44 -0.62 17.32
CA LYS A 30 -17.76 0.28 18.25
C LYS A 30 -16.87 1.29 17.53
N ARG A 31 -16.17 0.85 16.46
CA ARG A 31 -15.35 1.75 15.66
C ARG A 31 -16.19 2.78 14.92
N ILE A 32 -17.36 2.38 14.39
CA ILE A 32 -18.30 3.29 13.74
C ILE A 32 -18.84 4.31 14.74
N GLU A 33 -19.24 3.88 15.95
CA GLU A 33 -19.70 4.76 17.02
C GLU A 33 -18.65 5.82 17.40
N GLU A 34 -17.40 5.37 17.64
CA GLU A 34 -16.27 6.24 18.01
C GLU A 34 -15.95 7.28 16.92
N GLU A 35 -15.93 6.86 15.66
CA GLU A 35 -15.48 7.70 14.55
C GLU A 35 -16.54 8.65 13.99
N LEU A 36 -17.84 8.30 14.15
CA LEU A 36 -18.96 9.06 13.61
C LEU A 36 -19.88 9.64 14.70
N SER A 37 -19.48 9.52 15.98
CA SER A 37 -20.21 10.12 17.12
C SER A 37 -21.70 9.77 17.13
N VAL A 38 -22.03 8.50 16.90
CA VAL A 38 -23.39 7.94 16.94
C VAL A 38 -23.49 6.88 18.04
N SER A 39 -24.69 6.49 18.43
CA SER A 39 -24.95 5.32 19.28
C SER A 39 -25.57 4.21 18.45
N ILE A 40 -25.03 2.99 18.55
CA ILE A 40 -25.50 1.83 17.79
C ILE A 40 -25.95 0.75 18.76
N VAL A 41 -27.21 0.32 18.64
CA VAL A 41 -27.80 -0.74 19.45
C VAL A 41 -28.31 -1.85 18.55
N THR A 42 -27.92 -3.09 18.82
CA THR A 42 -28.40 -4.26 18.11
C THR A 42 -29.56 -4.92 18.88
N ARG A 43 -30.68 -5.19 18.22
CA ARG A 43 -31.84 -5.90 18.78
C ARG A 43 -32.42 -6.86 17.75
N GLY A 44 -32.30 -8.17 18.01
CA GLY A 44 -32.71 -9.21 17.05
C GLY A 44 -31.92 -9.07 15.73
N GLU A 45 -32.63 -8.90 14.63
CA GLU A 45 -32.05 -8.70 13.28
C GLU A 45 -31.85 -7.21 12.92
N GLY A 46 -32.14 -6.30 13.85
CA GLY A 46 -32.07 -4.85 13.60
C GLY A 46 -30.82 -4.21 14.21
N VAL A 47 -30.21 -3.32 13.44
CA VAL A 47 -29.18 -2.39 13.88
C VAL A 47 -29.80 -1.00 13.97
N PHE A 48 -29.93 -0.47 15.19
CA PHE A 48 -30.53 0.83 15.46
C PHE A 48 -29.42 1.85 15.67
N VAL A 49 -29.43 2.91 14.89
CA VAL A 49 -28.43 3.99 14.95
C VAL A 49 -29.12 5.27 15.38
N SER A 50 -28.59 5.93 16.40
CA SER A 50 -29.13 7.17 16.97
C SER A 50 -28.04 8.23 17.05
N GLY A 51 -28.34 9.45 16.62
CA GLY A 51 -27.40 10.56 16.63
C GLY A 51 -27.92 11.75 15.85
N ASP A 52 -27.03 12.66 15.52
CA ASP A 52 -27.32 13.76 14.60
C ASP A 52 -27.69 13.23 13.19
N SER A 53 -28.60 13.93 12.53
CA SER A 53 -29.21 13.53 11.25
C SER A 53 -28.17 13.27 10.14
N GLU A 54 -27.12 14.07 10.07
CA GLU A 54 -26.06 13.93 9.06
C GLU A 54 -25.23 12.67 9.32
N HIS A 55 -24.81 12.45 10.57
CA HIS A 55 -24.03 11.28 10.97
C HIS A 55 -24.84 9.98 10.86
N VAL A 56 -26.13 9.99 11.23
CA VAL A 56 -27.00 8.82 11.09
C VAL A 56 -27.17 8.42 9.63
N LYS A 57 -27.34 9.40 8.71
CA LYS A 57 -27.39 9.12 7.27
C LYS A 57 -26.09 8.54 6.75
N LEU A 58 -24.96 9.07 7.19
CA LEU A 58 -23.63 8.61 6.78
C LEU A 58 -23.38 7.16 7.24
N VAL A 59 -23.83 6.80 8.46
CA VAL A 59 -23.78 5.42 8.96
C VAL A 59 -24.71 4.50 8.17
N ASP A 60 -25.91 4.96 7.78
CA ASP A 60 -26.85 4.19 6.95
C ASP A 60 -26.22 3.81 5.61
N ASP A 61 -25.64 4.78 4.91
CA ASP A 61 -24.97 4.56 3.63
C ASP A 61 -23.72 3.64 3.80
N LEU A 62 -22.98 3.79 4.89
CA LEU A 62 -21.83 2.94 5.23
C LEU A 62 -22.26 1.49 5.47
N LEU A 63 -23.27 1.24 6.33
CA LEU A 63 -23.76 -0.10 6.64
C LEU A 63 -24.29 -0.81 5.39
N LYS A 64 -25.04 -0.10 4.54
CA LYS A 64 -25.53 -0.62 3.26
C LYS A 64 -24.38 -1.05 2.35
N SER A 65 -23.36 -0.20 2.23
CA SER A 65 -22.18 -0.49 1.39
C SER A 65 -21.39 -1.69 1.90
N LEU A 66 -21.21 -1.81 3.22
CA LEU A 66 -20.55 -2.96 3.84
C LEU A 66 -21.35 -4.25 3.66
N LEU A 67 -22.69 -4.20 3.79
CA LEU A 67 -23.56 -5.36 3.56
C LEU A 67 -23.49 -5.86 2.11
N VAL A 68 -23.41 -4.98 1.11
CA VAL A 68 -23.21 -5.38 -0.30
C VAL A 68 -21.94 -6.22 -0.46
N ILE A 69 -20.85 -5.84 0.19
CA ILE A 69 -19.57 -6.57 0.14
C ILE A 69 -19.68 -7.92 0.85
N ILE A 70 -20.29 -7.95 2.05
CA ILE A 70 -20.48 -9.17 2.85
C ILE A 70 -21.34 -10.17 2.08
N ARG A 71 -22.44 -9.73 1.45
CA ARG A 71 -23.34 -10.56 0.62
C ARG A 71 -22.66 -11.17 -0.61
N LYS A 72 -21.55 -10.59 -1.07
CA LYS A 72 -20.66 -11.17 -2.09
C LYS A 72 -19.69 -12.22 -1.54
N GLY A 73 -19.83 -12.61 -0.26
CA GLY A 73 -18.98 -13.60 0.39
C GLY A 73 -17.58 -13.08 0.77
N ILE A 74 -17.42 -11.77 0.86
CA ILE A 74 -16.15 -11.14 1.22
C ILE A 74 -16.12 -10.87 2.72
N ASN A 75 -15.14 -11.43 3.40
CA ASN A 75 -14.89 -11.13 4.81
C ASN A 75 -14.23 -9.76 4.94
N ILE A 76 -14.87 -8.87 5.69
CA ILE A 76 -14.34 -7.56 6.04
C ILE A 76 -13.56 -7.64 7.37
N SER A 77 -12.53 -6.84 7.51
CA SER A 77 -11.75 -6.66 8.73
C SER A 77 -12.01 -5.28 9.33
N GLU A 78 -11.62 -5.07 10.59
CA GLU A 78 -11.68 -3.74 11.22
C GLU A 78 -11.02 -2.64 10.36
N ARG A 79 -9.93 -2.95 9.66
CA ARG A 79 -9.25 -2.03 8.75
C ARG A 79 -10.11 -1.66 7.54
N ASP A 80 -10.84 -2.61 7.00
CA ASP A 80 -11.75 -2.37 5.88
C ASP A 80 -12.89 -1.45 6.32
N VAL A 81 -13.36 -1.58 7.57
CA VAL A 81 -14.38 -0.69 8.17
C VAL A 81 -13.82 0.72 8.38
N ILE A 82 -12.62 0.86 8.95
CA ILE A 82 -11.97 2.17 9.14
C ILE A 82 -11.81 2.89 7.80
N TYR A 83 -11.37 2.18 6.75
CA TYR A 83 -11.25 2.77 5.43
C TYR A 83 -12.61 3.15 4.83
N ALA A 84 -13.63 2.30 5.00
CA ALA A 84 -14.98 2.61 4.57
C ALA A 84 -15.56 3.84 5.28
N ILE A 85 -15.24 4.05 6.57
CA ILE A 85 -15.59 5.27 7.32
C ILE A 85 -14.94 6.50 6.69
N SER A 86 -13.65 6.45 6.33
CA SER A 86 -13.00 7.59 5.65
C SER A 86 -13.63 7.87 4.29
N MET A 87 -13.94 6.84 3.50
CA MET A 87 -14.65 6.99 2.23
C MET A 87 -16.05 7.58 2.41
N ALA A 88 -16.74 7.24 3.51
CA ALA A 88 -18.03 7.82 3.85
C ALA A 88 -17.91 9.33 4.11
N LYS A 89 -16.93 9.74 4.93
CA LYS A 89 -16.61 11.15 5.21
C LYS A 89 -16.25 11.94 3.94
N GLU A 90 -15.60 11.27 2.96
CA GLU A 90 -15.20 11.83 1.66
C GLU A 90 -16.28 11.70 0.56
N GLN A 91 -17.45 11.17 0.88
CA GLN A 91 -18.58 10.95 -0.05
C GLN A 91 -18.20 10.06 -1.27
N SER A 92 -17.33 9.06 -1.07
CA SER A 92 -16.81 8.17 -2.10
C SER A 92 -17.17 6.68 -1.92
N LEU A 93 -18.19 6.38 -1.08
CA LEU A 93 -18.64 5.02 -0.78
C LEU A 93 -19.11 4.22 -2.01
N ASP A 94 -19.57 4.88 -3.06
CA ASP A 94 -19.94 4.29 -4.35
C ASP A 94 -18.78 3.50 -5.00
N GLN A 95 -17.55 3.86 -4.65
CA GLN A 95 -16.34 3.21 -5.14
C GLN A 95 -15.86 2.05 -4.26
N LEU A 96 -16.43 1.89 -3.04
CA LEU A 96 -16.00 0.88 -2.07
C LEU A 96 -16.10 -0.55 -2.63
N GLU A 97 -17.19 -0.89 -3.30
CA GLU A 97 -17.39 -2.20 -3.91
C GLU A 97 -16.27 -2.55 -4.91
N GLN A 98 -15.82 -1.57 -5.67
CA GLN A 98 -14.80 -1.75 -6.71
C GLN A 98 -13.45 -2.20 -6.16
N LEU A 99 -13.14 -1.97 -4.87
CA LEU A 99 -11.91 -2.44 -4.22
C LEU A 99 -11.89 -3.96 -4.05
N TYR A 100 -13.08 -4.57 -3.96
CA TYR A 100 -13.23 -6.00 -3.66
C TYR A 100 -13.47 -6.88 -4.90
N VAL A 101 -13.75 -6.29 -6.06
CA VAL A 101 -14.10 -7.04 -7.29
C VAL A 101 -12.92 -7.85 -7.82
N LYS A 102 -11.67 -7.38 -7.69
CA LYS A 102 -10.53 -8.02 -8.36
C LYS A 102 -9.44 -8.46 -7.37
N GLU A 103 -9.21 -9.77 -7.33
CA GLU A 103 -8.00 -10.34 -6.74
C GLU A 103 -6.81 -10.03 -7.65
N ILE A 104 -5.71 -9.53 -7.08
CA ILE A 104 -4.47 -9.22 -7.81
C ILE A 104 -3.61 -10.49 -7.92
N ALA A 105 -3.47 -11.20 -6.80
CA ALA A 105 -2.65 -12.40 -6.67
C ALA A 105 -3.07 -13.19 -5.43
N LYS A 106 -2.37 -14.31 -5.17
CA LYS A 106 -2.45 -15.05 -3.90
C LYS A 106 -1.09 -15.11 -3.24
N THR A 107 -1.09 -15.09 -1.91
CA THR A 107 0.12 -15.38 -1.13
C THR A 107 0.53 -16.83 -1.29
N ALA A 108 1.73 -17.20 -0.86
CA ALA A 108 2.20 -18.59 -0.82
C ALA A 108 1.26 -19.52 -0.02
N LYS A 109 0.52 -18.97 0.96
CA LYS A 109 -0.47 -19.69 1.77
C LYS A 109 -1.88 -19.72 1.17
N GLY A 110 -2.05 -19.26 -0.08
CA GLY A 110 -3.33 -19.24 -0.77
C GLY A 110 -4.29 -18.10 -0.39
N LYS A 111 -3.88 -17.17 0.48
CA LYS A 111 -4.68 -16.00 0.85
C LYS A 111 -4.74 -15.01 -0.31
N SER A 112 -5.94 -14.53 -0.65
CA SER A 112 -6.14 -13.51 -1.69
C SER A 112 -5.45 -12.19 -1.33
N ILE A 113 -4.73 -11.63 -2.29
CA ILE A 113 -4.16 -10.28 -2.22
C ILE A 113 -5.05 -9.36 -3.05
N ARG A 114 -5.55 -8.31 -2.42
CA ARG A 114 -6.42 -7.29 -3.02
C ARG A 114 -5.92 -5.90 -2.64
N VAL A 115 -6.26 -4.91 -3.44
CA VAL A 115 -6.08 -3.50 -3.02
C VAL A 115 -6.99 -3.21 -1.83
N LYS A 116 -6.54 -2.33 -0.97
CA LYS A 116 -7.24 -1.94 0.27
C LYS A 116 -7.77 -0.51 0.20
N THR A 117 -7.28 0.28 -0.75
CA THR A 117 -7.61 1.69 -0.89
C THR A 117 -7.72 2.08 -2.37
N LEU A 118 -8.37 3.21 -2.65
CA LEU A 118 -8.47 3.75 -4.00
C LEU A 118 -7.11 4.17 -4.56
N GLY A 119 -6.24 4.77 -3.73
CA GLY A 119 -4.87 5.10 -4.14
C GLY A 119 -4.08 3.86 -4.55
N GLN A 120 -4.18 2.76 -3.77
CA GLN A 120 -3.58 1.48 -4.15
C GLN A 120 -4.16 0.93 -5.47
N ARG A 121 -5.47 1.09 -5.70
CA ARG A 121 -6.12 0.68 -6.95
C ARG A 121 -5.56 1.46 -8.15
N HIS A 122 -5.47 2.77 -8.04
CA HIS A 122 -4.89 3.61 -9.09
C HIS A 122 -3.42 3.23 -9.36
N TYR A 123 -2.66 2.97 -8.30
CA TYR A 123 -1.28 2.52 -8.41
C TYR A 123 -1.13 1.19 -9.15
N VAL A 124 -1.90 0.17 -8.78
CA VAL A 124 -1.91 -1.13 -9.46
C VAL A 124 -2.34 -0.98 -10.92
N SER A 125 -3.36 -0.17 -11.21
CA SER A 125 -3.82 0.09 -12.58
C SER A 125 -2.73 0.78 -13.42
N ALA A 126 -2.03 1.75 -12.85
CA ALA A 126 -0.89 2.41 -13.51
C ALA A 126 0.23 1.40 -13.83
N ILE A 127 0.59 0.52 -12.86
CA ILE A 127 1.60 -0.52 -13.09
C ILE A 127 1.18 -1.47 -14.21
N GLN A 128 -0.09 -1.79 -14.36
CA GLN A 128 -0.57 -2.65 -15.46
C GLN A 128 -0.43 -1.99 -16.83
N SER A 129 -0.70 -0.68 -16.92
CA SER A 129 -0.86 0.04 -18.19
C SER A 129 0.36 0.82 -18.66
N LYS A 130 1.35 1.12 -17.78
CA LYS A 130 2.51 1.95 -18.07
C LYS A 130 3.81 1.18 -17.93
N ASP A 131 4.84 1.59 -18.66
CA ASP A 131 6.17 0.97 -18.59
C ASP A 131 6.99 1.48 -17.41
N LEU A 132 6.75 2.73 -16.99
CA LEU A 132 7.45 3.35 -15.88
C LEU A 132 6.47 4.04 -14.95
N VAL A 133 6.46 3.62 -13.66
CA VAL A 133 5.52 4.11 -12.65
C VAL A 133 6.26 4.53 -11.40
N PHE A 134 5.97 5.73 -10.93
CA PHE A 134 6.39 6.22 -9.63
C PHE A 134 5.23 6.09 -8.63
N GLY A 135 5.45 5.35 -7.55
CA GLY A 135 4.55 5.25 -6.39
C GLY A 135 5.12 6.05 -5.23
N ILE A 136 4.58 7.23 -4.97
CA ILE A 136 5.10 8.18 -3.98
C ILE A 136 4.08 8.33 -2.85
N GLY A 137 4.53 8.32 -1.60
CA GLY A 137 3.65 8.53 -0.45
C GLY A 137 4.22 8.00 0.85
N PRO A 138 3.52 8.16 1.97
CA PRO A 138 4.02 7.80 3.29
C PRO A 138 4.28 6.31 3.45
N ALA A 139 5.10 5.96 4.42
CA ALA A 139 5.37 4.58 4.78
C ALA A 139 4.08 3.87 5.24
N GLY A 140 3.91 2.59 4.89
CA GLY A 140 2.72 1.80 5.24
C GLY A 140 1.58 1.85 4.22
N THR A 141 1.70 2.59 3.11
CA THR A 141 0.71 2.60 2.02
C THR A 141 0.82 1.38 1.08
N GLY A 142 1.76 0.48 1.31
CA GLY A 142 1.90 -0.77 0.54
C GLY A 142 2.60 -0.63 -0.81
N LYS A 143 3.25 0.50 -1.11
CA LYS A 143 3.93 0.77 -2.40
C LYS A 143 4.85 -0.38 -2.85
N THR A 144 5.84 -0.68 -2.03
CA THR A 144 6.85 -1.70 -2.32
C THR A 144 6.23 -3.10 -2.38
N TYR A 145 5.35 -3.43 -1.43
CA TYR A 145 4.66 -4.71 -1.42
C TYR A 145 3.83 -4.93 -2.69
N LEU A 146 3.00 -3.97 -3.09
CA LEU A 146 2.18 -4.06 -4.30
C LEU A 146 3.04 -4.13 -5.57
N ALA A 147 4.15 -3.39 -5.63
CA ALA A 147 5.10 -3.50 -6.74
C ALA A 147 5.67 -4.92 -6.87
N VAL A 148 6.06 -5.54 -5.75
CA VAL A 148 6.54 -6.94 -5.71
C VAL A 148 5.44 -7.92 -6.12
N VAL A 149 4.21 -7.75 -5.62
CA VAL A 149 3.05 -8.57 -6.02
C VAL A 149 2.83 -8.50 -7.54
N MET A 150 2.89 -7.29 -8.11
CA MET A 150 2.70 -7.09 -9.55
C MET A 150 3.84 -7.69 -10.38
N ALA A 151 5.10 -7.60 -9.89
CA ALA A 151 6.25 -8.22 -10.53
C ALA A 151 6.13 -9.75 -10.56
N VAL A 152 5.76 -10.37 -9.42
CA VAL A 152 5.54 -11.81 -9.33
C VAL A 152 4.38 -12.26 -10.23
N ASN A 153 3.31 -11.47 -10.30
CA ASN A 153 2.20 -11.77 -11.19
C ASN A 153 2.60 -11.71 -12.67
N ALA A 154 3.34 -10.68 -13.07
CA ALA A 154 3.87 -10.54 -14.43
C ALA A 154 4.80 -11.71 -14.81
N MET A 155 5.64 -12.16 -13.87
CA MET A 155 6.50 -13.34 -14.05
C MET A 155 5.67 -14.63 -14.22
N LYS A 156 4.65 -14.85 -13.38
CA LYS A 156 3.74 -16.01 -13.48
C LYS A 156 2.97 -16.06 -14.79
N LEU A 157 2.62 -14.89 -15.34
CA LEU A 157 1.95 -14.74 -16.64
C LEU A 157 2.91 -14.84 -17.82
N GLY A 158 4.22 -14.96 -17.58
CA GLY A 158 5.24 -15.01 -18.64
C GLY A 158 5.46 -13.69 -19.38
N SER A 159 4.96 -12.56 -18.84
CA SER A 159 5.12 -11.24 -19.45
C SER A 159 6.55 -10.72 -19.31
N ILE A 160 7.30 -11.22 -18.33
CA ILE A 160 8.70 -10.87 -18.07
C ILE A 160 9.49 -12.13 -17.73
N LYS A 161 10.80 -12.06 -17.90
CA LYS A 161 11.71 -13.20 -17.61
C LYS A 161 12.42 -13.08 -16.28
N ARG A 162 12.58 -11.85 -15.77
CA ARG A 162 13.35 -11.57 -14.55
C ARG A 162 12.69 -10.51 -13.69
N ILE A 163 12.87 -10.62 -12.37
CA ILE A 163 12.54 -9.59 -11.41
C ILE A 163 13.85 -9.04 -10.84
N ILE A 164 14.02 -7.72 -10.86
CA ILE A 164 15.21 -7.05 -10.33
C ILE A 164 14.74 -6.07 -9.26
N LEU A 165 15.16 -6.29 -8.03
CA LEU A 165 14.85 -5.46 -6.88
C LEU A 165 16.11 -4.71 -6.47
N THR A 166 16.00 -3.41 -6.36
CA THR A 166 17.15 -2.58 -5.99
C THR A 166 16.74 -1.47 -5.01
N ARG A 167 17.71 -1.06 -4.22
CA ARG A 167 17.57 0.00 -3.24
C ARG A 167 18.86 0.81 -3.18
N PRO A 168 18.83 2.14 -3.02
CA PRO A 168 20.05 2.90 -2.73
C PRO A 168 20.63 2.45 -1.40
N ALA A 169 21.92 2.22 -1.35
CA ALA A 169 22.63 2.02 -0.11
C ALA A 169 22.81 3.40 0.54
N VAL A 170 21.97 3.73 1.50
CA VAL A 170 22.07 4.98 2.28
C VAL A 170 22.43 4.61 3.70
N GLU A 171 23.43 5.27 4.20
CA GLU A 171 23.84 5.19 5.60
C GLU A 171 22.90 6.08 6.43
N ALA A 172 21.86 5.48 7.02
CA ALA A 172 21.02 6.18 7.99
C ALA A 172 21.81 6.40 9.30
N GLY A 173 22.70 7.41 9.31
CA GLY A 173 23.49 7.78 10.49
C GLY A 173 24.61 6.81 10.89
N GLU A 174 24.67 5.61 10.33
CA GLU A 174 25.75 4.63 10.53
C GLU A 174 26.46 4.41 9.19
N SER A 175 27.77 4.67 9.16
CA SER A 175 28.53 4.44 7.93
C SER A 175 28.68 2.95 7.67
N LEU A 176 28.37 2.49 6.42
CA LEU A 176 28.57 1.11 5.96
C LEU A 176 29.98 0.57 6.27
N GLY A 177 30.93 1.46 6.52
CA GLY A 177 32.29 1.15 6.95
C GLY A 177 32.42 0.44 8.29
N PHE A 178 31.44 0.56 9.20
CA PHE A 178 31.47 -0.07 10.52
C PHE A 178 30.88 -1.49 10.55
N LEU A 179 30.14 -1.92 9.52
CA LEU A 179 29.63 -3.28 9.47
C LEU A 179 30.73 -4.23 8.98
N PRO A 180 30.94 -5.40 9.64
CA PRO A 180 31.85 -6.44 9.17
C PRO A 180 31.28 -7.10 7.90
N GLY A 181 32.15 -7.65 7.05
CA GLY A 181 31.79 -8.37 5.86
C GLY A 181 32.02 -7.62 4.54
N ASP A 182 31.70 -8.28 3.43
CA ASP A 182 31.76 -7.67 2.10
C ASP A 182 30.61 -6.67 1.86
N LEU A 183 30.64 -5.95 0.74
CA LEU A 183 29.62 -4.93 0.42
C LEU A 183 28.20 -5.53 0.36
N LYS A 184 28.08 -6.77 -0.10
CA LYS A 184 26.81 -7.48 -0.21
C LYS A 184 26.24 -7.80 1.16
N GLU A 185 27.05 -8.33 2.07
CA GLU A 185 26.67 -8.63 3.45
C GLU A 185 26.27 -7.36 4.23
N LYS A 186 26.96 -6.25 3.99
CA LYS A 186 26.66 -4.96 4.61
C LYS A 186 25.33 -4.35 4.16
N VAL A 187 24.92 -4.61 2.92
CA VAL A 187 23.67 -4.06 2.35
C VAL A 187 22.46 -4.97 2.57
N ASP A 188 22.68 -6.27 2.82
CA ASP A 188 21.62 -7.27 2.98
C ASP A 188 20.53 -6.89 4.02
N PRO A 189 20.85 -6.33 5.21
CA PRO A 189 19.85 -5.88 6.16
C PRO A 189 18.87 -4.85 5.59
N TYR A 190 19.32 -3.98 4.70
CA TYR A 190 18.50 -2.93 4.07
C TYR A 190 17.57 -3.49 2.98
N LEU A 191 17.86 -4.69 2.49
CA LEU A 191 17.07 -5.38 1.46
C LEU A 191 16.01 -6.31 2.06
N ARG A 192 16.00 -6.53 3.39
CA ARG A 192 15.03 -7.41 4.07
C ARG A 192 13.57 -7.15 3.72
N PRO A 193 13.07 -5.91 3.66
CA PRO A 193 11.68 -5.67 3.29
C PRO A 193 11.29 -6.22 1.91
N LEU A 194 12.25 -6.27 0.97
CA LEU A 194 12.05 -6.85 -0.35
C LEU A 194 11.99 -8.37 -0.30
N TYR A 195 12.85 -9.01 0.52
CA TYR A 195 12.79 -10.46 0.77
C TYR A 195 11.46 -10.84 1.43
N ASP A 196 11.03 -10.09 2.45
CA ASP A 196 9.78 -10.35 3.18
C ASP A 196 8.57 -10.31 2.24
N ALA A 197 8.50 -9.34 1.35
CA ALA A 197 7.44 -9.23 0.35
C ALA A 197 7.45 -10.43 -0.62
N LEU A 198 8.63 -10.85 -1.10
CA LEU A 198 8.77 -12.03 -1.96
C LEU A 198 8.37 -13.31 -1.21
N HIS A 199 8.79 -13.48 0.04
CA HIS A 199 8.47 -14.65 0.86
C HIS A 199 6.98 -14.76 1.14
N ASP A 200 6.27 -13.65 1.33
CA ASP A 200 4.81 -13.67 1.49
C ASP A 200 4.11 -14.16 0.22
N VAL A 201 4.56 -13.71 -0.96
CA VAL A 201 3.90 -14.01 -2.25
C VAL A 201 4.31 -15.36 -2.84
N LEU A 202 5.57 -15.74 -2.70
CA LEU A 202 6.15 -16.94 -3.32
C LEU A 202 6.46 -18.07 -2.33
N GLY A 203 6.63 -17.74 -1.04
CA GLY A 203 7.22 -18.62 -0.04
C GLY A 203 8.74 -18.61 -0.07
N MET A 204 9.36 -18.89 1.06
CA MET A 204 10.81 -18.79 1.27
C MET A 204 11.60 -19.72 0.32
N GLU A 205 11.28 -21.01 0.28
CA GLU A 205 11.99 -21.97 -0.54
C GLU A 205 11.91 -21.69 -2.05
N HIS A 206 10.73 -21.24 -2.51
CA HIS A 206 10.56 -20.92 -3.93
C HIS A 206 11.30 -19.65 -4.30
N THR A 207 11.27 -18.63 -3.44
CA THR A 207 12.05 -17.39 -3.60
C THR A 207 13.54 -17.71 -3.71
N GLN A 208 14.08 -18.54 -2.79
CA GLN A 208 15.48 -18.91 -2.80
C GLN A 208 15.91 -19.60 -4.11
N ARG A 209 15.11 -20.56 -4.58
CA ARG A 209 15.35 -21.23 -5.87
C ARG A 209 15.37 -20.29 -7.07
N LEU A 210 14.50 -19.25 -7.08
CA LEU A 210 14.45 -18.26 -8.15
C LEU A 210 15.64 -17.31 -8.11
N ILE A 211 16.14 -16.99 -6.92
CA ILE A 211 17.37 -16.21 -6.73
C ILE A 211 18.60 -17.01 -7.21
N GLU A 212 18.72 -18.26 -6.83
CA GLU A 212 19.82 -19.14 -7.26
C GLU A 212 19.87 -19.33 -8.78
N ARG A 213 18.70 -19.34 -9.44
CA ARG A 213 18.59 -19.42 -10.90
C ARG A 213 18.80 -18.07 -11.61
N GLY A 214 18.96 -16.98 -10.87
CA GLY A 214 19.06 -15.63 -11.42
C GLY A 214 17.76 -15.09 -12.04
N THR A 215 16.61 -15.75 -11.79
CA THR A 215 15.29 -15.25 -12.19
C THR A 215 14.86 -14.05 -11.33
N ILE A 216 15.24 -14.06 -10.06
CA ILE A 216 15.11 -12.92 -9.14
C ILE A 216 16.51 -12.46 -8.75
N GLU A 217 16.75 -11.17 -8.90
CA GLU A 217 17.99 -10.52 -8.47
C GLU A 217 17.64 -9.44 -7.45
N ILE A 218 18.35 -9.43 -6.32
CA ILE A 218 18.26 -8.37 -5.32
C ILE A 218 19.66 -7.79 -5.15
N ALA A 219 19.81 -6.50 -5.47
CA ALA A 219 21.14 -5.88 -5.52
C ALA A 219 21.10 -4.38 -5.21
N PRO A 220 22.17 -3.80 -4.65
CA PRO A 220 22.31 -2.36 -4.50
C PRO A 220 22.17 -1.61 -5.83
N LEU A 221 21.64 -0.38 -5.78
CA LEU A 221 21.44 0.47 -6.97
C LEU A 221 22.73 0.65 -7.80
N ALA A 222 23.89 0.70 -7.16
CA ALA A 222 25.17 0.87 -7.85
C ALA A 222 25.46 -0.26 -8.88
N TYR A 223 24.92 -1.45 -8.67
CA TYR A 223 25.13 -2.62 -9.56
C TYR A 223 24.28 -2.54 -10.84
N MET A 224 23.43 -1.54 -10.97
CA MET A 224 22.63 -1.30 -12.19
C MET A 224 23.41 -0.50 -13.25
N ARG A 225 24.56 0.10 -12.88
CA ARG A 225 25.36 0.91 -13.81
C ARG A 225 25.89 0.06 -14.96
N GLY A 226 25.78 0.60 -16.19
CA GLY A 226 26.29 -0.04 -17.42
C GLY A 226 25.47 -1.21 -17.92
N ARG A 227 24.32 -1.48 -17.34
CA ARG A 227 23.43 -2.59 -17.75
C ARG A 227 22.30 -2.05 -18.63
N THR A 228 21.72 -2.92 -19.45
CA THR A 228 20.40 -2.79 -20.07
C THR A 228 19.52 -3.90 -19.52
N LEU A 229 18.35 -3.55 -19.01
CA LEU A 229 17.49 -4.49 -18.28
C LEU A 229 16.30 -4.84 -19.18
N ASP A 230 16.52 -5.83 -20.08
CA ASP A 230 15.50 -6.32 -21.01
C ASP A 230 14.64 -7.42 -20.38
N ASP A 231 13.38 -7.53 -20.81
CA ASP A 231 12.39 -8.54 -20.37
C ASP A 231 12.31 -8.65 -18.84
N ALA A 232 12.43 -7.53 -18.13
CA ALA A 232 12.53 -7.49 -16.69
C ALA A 232 11.47 -6.61 -16.04
N PHE A 233 11.01 -7.01 -14.85
CA PHE A 233 10.29 -6.12 -13.95
C PHE A 233 11.26 -5.60 -12.91
N VAL A 234 11.54 -4.31 -12.94
CA VAL A 234 12.56 -3.68 -12.11
C VAL A 234 11.91 -2.78 -11.06
N ILE A 235 12.29 -2.95 -9.81
CA ILE A 235 11.78 -2.14 -8.70
C ILE A 235 12.95 -1.41 -8.05
N LEU A 236 12.83 -0.08 -7.96
CA LEU A 236 13.70 0.76 -7.14
C LEU A 236 12.92 1.21 -5.92
N ASP A 237 13.29 0.70 -4.76
CA ASP A 237 12.69 1.07 -3.48
C ASP A 237 13.50 2.16 -2.77
N GLU A 238 12.85 2.96 -1.90
CA GLU A 238 13.42 4.11 -1.16
C GLU A 238 14.12 5.11 -2.08
N ALA A 239 13.52 5.38 -3.22
CA ALA A 239 14.10 6.18 -4.29
C ALA A 239 14.34 7.66 -3.91
N GLN A 240 13.69 8.17 -2.84
CA GLN A 240 13.96 9.51 -2.31
C GLN A 240 15.43 9.66 -1.86
N ASN A 241 16.07 8.55 -1.52
CA ASN A 241 17.46 8.49 -1.09
C ASN A 241 18.46 8.32 -2.24
N THR A 242 18.03 8.56 -3.48
CA THR A 242 18.93 8.68 -4.64
C THR A 242 19.29 10.13 -4.91
N THR A 243 20.49 10.35 -5.43
CA THR A 243 20.84 11.63 -6.07
C THR A 243 20.22 11.75 -7.46
N PRO A 244 20.08 12.94 -8.05
CA PRO A 244 19.60 13.10 -9.43
C PRO A 244 20.41 12.31 -10.45
N ALA A 245 21.74 12.20 -10.26
CA ALA A 245 22.62 11.44 -11.14
C ALA A 245 22.35 9.92 -11.04
N GLN A 246 22.13 9.39 -9.82
CA GLN A 246 21.76 8.00 -9.61
C GLN A 246 20.39 7.67 -10.18
N MET A 247 19.39 8.53 -9.99
CA MET A 247 18.06 8.36 -10.57
C MET A 247 18.13 8.34 -12.09
N LYS A 248 18.79 9.31 -12.73
CA LYS A 248 19.00 9.32 -14.17
C LYS A 248 19.71 8.07 -14.66
N MET A 249 20.79 7.67 -13.99
CA MET A 249 21.53 6.44 -14.30
C MET A 249 20.60 5.22 -14.29
N PHE A 250 19.75 5.09 -13.28
CA PHE A 250 18.83 3.97 -13.14
C PHE A 250 17.73 3.98 -14.20
N LEU A 251 17.04 5.08 -14.39
CA LEU A 251 15.92 5.19 -15.34
C LEU A 251 16.35 4.86 -16.78
N THR A 252 17.61 5.20 -17.12
CA THR A 252 18.18 4.88 -18.45
C THR A 252 18.62 3.41 -18.57
N ARG A 253 18.35 2.55 -17.61
CA ARG A 253 18.54 1.08 -17.70
C ARG A 253 17.32 0.37 -18.30
N LEU A 254 16.18 1.04 -18.44
CA LEU A 254 14.96 0.45 -19.00
C LEU A 254 15.25 -0.14 -20.38
N GLY A 255 15.10 -1.44 -20.49
CA GLY A 255 15.27 -2.18 -21.74
C GLY A 255 13.92 -2.55 -22.38
N PHE A 256 13.98 -3.20 -23.53
CA PHE A 256 12.78 -3.63 -24.25
C PHE A 256 12.04 -4.75 -23.48
N GLY A 257 10.71 -4.72 -23.55
CA GLY A 257 9.88 -5.71 -22.85
C GLY A 257 9.90 -5.60 -21.32
N SER A 258 10.42 -4.49 -20.78
CA SER A 258 10.61 -4.29 -19.36
C SER A 258 9.65 -3.26 -18.80
N LYS A 259 9.44 -3.35 -17.49
CA LYS A 259 8.66 -2.43 -16.69
C LYS A 259 9.48 -1.98 -15.48
N MET A 260 9.44 -0.68 -15.17
CA MET A 260 10.06 -0.12 -13.98
C MET A 260 9.02 0.46 -13.02
N VAL A 261 9.18 0.16 -11.75
CA VAL A 261 8.39 0.75 -10.67
C VAL A 261 9.35 1.37 -9.66
N ILE A 262 9.15 2.64 -9.38
CA ILE A 262 9.95 3.42 -8.46
C ILE A 262 9.09 3.77 -7.26
N THR A 263 9.50 3.36 -6.05
CA THR A 263 8.79 3.63 -4.81
C THR A 263 9.60 4.54 -3.91
N GLY A 264 8.92 5.41 -3.17
CA GLY A 264 9.58 6.30 -2.22
C GLY A 264 8.64 7.21 -1.45
N ASP A 265 9.21 7.88 -0.46
CA ASP A 265 8.55 8.87 0.38
C ASP A 265 9.37 10.17 0.38
N ILE A 266 8.84 11.20 -0.27
CA ILE A 266 9.55 12.49 -0.39
C ILE A 266 9.72 13.23 0.94
N THR A 267 9.05 12.79 2.01
CA THR A 267 9.17 13.36 3.35
C THR A 267 10.29 12.72 4.18
N GLN A 268 10.73 11.49 3.79
CA GLN A 268 11.73 10.71 4.51
C GLN A 268 13.06 10.67 3.73
N VAL A 269 13.69 11.82 3.57
CA VAL A 269 14.96 11.94 2.83
C VAL A 269 16.14 11.89 3.79
N ASP A 270 16.96 10.83 3.68
CA ASP A 270 18.17 10.60 4.51
C ASP A 270 19.46 11.05 3.80
N LEU A 271 19.35 11.81 2.72
CA LEU A 271 20.50 12.35 2.01
C LEU A 271 21.20 13.45 2.81
N PRO A 272 22.52 13.65 2.65
CA PRO A 272 23.24 14.75 3.28
C PRO A 272 22.62 16.12 3.00
N LYS A 273 22.72 17.04 3.97
CA LYS A 273 22.20 18.42 3.83
C LYS A 273 22.71 19.06 2.54
N GLY A 274 21.78 19.64 1.76
CA GLY A 274 22.07 20.31 0.49
C GLY A 274 22.06 19.40 -0.74
N VAL A 275 21.95 18.08 -0.59
CA VAL A 275 21.80 17.15 -1.71
C VAL A 275 20.31 17.02 -2.06
N LYS A 276 19.97 17.31 -3.31
CA LYS A 276 18.58 17.16 -3.79
C LYS A 276 18.25 15.69 -4.01
N SER A 277 17.04 15.29 -3.61
CA SER A 277 16.50 13.97 -3.89
C SER A 277 16.27 13.77 -5.39
N GLY A 278 16.81 12.67 -5.92
CA GLY A 278 16.59 12.26 -7.31
C GLY A 278 15.12 11.98 -7.62
N LEU A 279 14.36 11.47 -6.65
CA LEU A 279 12.92 11.24 -6.79
C LEU A 279 12.16 12.58 -6.98
N SER A 280 12.45 13.58 -6.17
CA SER A 280 11.82 14.90 -6.27
C SER A 280 12.16 15.59 -7.59
N VAL A 281 13.42 15.50 -8.05
CA VAL A 281 13.84 16.04 -9.35
C VAL A 281 13.15 15.27 -10.49
N ALA A 282 13.10 13.93 -10.44
CA ALA A 282 12.42 13.13 -11.47
C ALA A 282 10.94 13.51 -11.58
N LYS A 283 10.23 13.68 -10.44
CA LYS A 283 8.84 14.13 -10.42
C LYS A 283 8.64 15.47 -11.15
N SER A 284 9.55 16.43 -10.96
CA SER A 284 9.42 17.75 -11.58
C SER A 284 9.69 17.76 -13.09
N ILE A 285 10.56 16.88 -13.59
CA ILE A 285 11.00 16.94 -15.01
C ILE A 285 10.33 15.87 -15.90
N LEU A 286 9.78 14.80 -15.32
CA LEU A 286 9.21 13.66 -16.08
C LEU A 286 7.69 13.60 -16.03
N ASN A 287 7.02 14.52 -15.34
CA ASN A 287 5.57 14.45 -15.11
C ASN A 287 4.74 14.50 -16.39
N GLU A 288 5.25 15.12 -17.46
CA GLU A 288 4.57 15.26 -18.75
C GLU A 288 5.06 14.25 -19.82
N VAL A 289 5.96 13.32 -19.45
CA VAL A 289 6.49 12.34 -20.38
C VAL A 289 5.49 11.21 -20.60
N ASN A 290 5.05 11.01 -21.83
CA ASN A 290 4.16 9.91 -22.17
C ASN A 290 4.81 8.56 -21.86
N GLY A 291 4.01 7.62 -21.27
CA GLY A 291 4.50 6.32 -20.83
C GLY A 291 4.95 6.28 -19.36
N ILE A 292 5.13 7.44 -18.73
CA ILE A 292 5.44 7.57 -17.30
C ILE A 292 4.16 7.93 -16.53
N SER A 293 4.00 7.36 -15.33
CA SER A 293 2.92 7.72 -14.42
C SER A 293 3.45 8.01 -13.03
N PHE A 294 2.96 9.08 -12.42
CA PHE A 294 3.21 9.43 -11.02
C PHE A 294 1.93 9.24 -10.23
N ILE A 295 1.94 8.28 -9.32
CA ILE A 295 0.81 8.00 -8.41
C ILE A 295 1.22 8.44 -7.01
N THR A 296 0.45 9.37 -6.46
CA THR A 296 0.61 9.79 -5.06
C THR A 296 -0.37 9.00 -4.21
N LEU A 297 0.17 8.30 -3.20
CA LEU A 297 -0.61 7.67 -2.13
C LEU A 297 -0.58 8.61 -0.94
N GLU A 298 -1.71 8.74 -0.27
CA GLU A 298 -1.91 9.70 0.80
C GLU A 298 -1.97 9.03 2.17
N GLN A 299 -2.16 9.81 3.22
CA GLN A 299 -2.30 9.30 4.58
C GLN A 299 -3.52 8.37 4.72
N SER A 300 -4.59 8.61 3.98
CA SER A 300 -5.77 7.74 3.90
C SER A 300 -5.47 6.36 3.31
N ASP A 301 -4.38 6.23 2.53
CA ASP A 301 -3.93 4.94 1.98
C ASP A 301 -3.06 4.13 2.95
N VAL A 302 -2.77 4.65 4.14
CA VAL A 302 -1.91 3.96 5.12
C VAL A 302 -2.65 2.78 5.74
N VAL A 303 -2.17 1.58 5.48
CA VAL A 303 -2.71 0.32 6.02
C VAL A 303 -1.86 -0.13 7.20
N ARG A 304 -2.13 0.43 8.39
CA ARG A 304 -1.39 0.15 9.64
C ARG A 304 -2.33 -0.27 10.76
N HIS A 305 -1.73 -0.85 11.81
CA HIS A 305 -2.46 -1.14 13.04
C HIS A 305 -2.92 0.19 13.69
N PRO A 306 -4.18 0.31 14.18
CA PRO A 306 -4.70 1.56 14.76
C PRO A 306 -3.83 2.14 15.88
N LEU A 307 -3.23 1.28 16.71
CA LEU A 307 -2.31 1.70 17.76
C LEU A 307 -1.05 2.39 17.19
N VAL A 308 -0.54 1.92 16.04
CA VAL A 308 0.63 2.53 15.40
C VAL A 308 0.30 3.93 14.90
N ALA A 309 -0.90 4.15 14.35
CA ALA A 309 -1.37 5.48 13.97
C ALA A 309 -1.41 6.43 15.19
N LYS A 310 -1.97 5.96 16.33
CA LYS A 310 -2.00 6.73 17.59
C LYS A 310 -0.60 7.06 18.13
N ILE A 311 0.34 6.11 18.03
CA ILE A 311 1.74 6.35 18.44
C ILE A 311 2.37 7.46 17.58
N ILE A 312 2.23 7.39 16.26
CA ILE A 312 2.80 8.40 15.34
C ILE A 312 2.23 9.79 15.66
N SER A 313 0.90 9.92 15.76
CA SER A 313 0.27 11.20 16.12
C SER A 313 0.74 11.74 17.47
N ALA A 314 0.98 10.87 18.46
CA ALA A 314 1.50 11.29 19.76
C ALA A 314 2.92 11.87 19.66
N TYR A 315 3.80 11.28 18.83
CA TYR A 315 5.15 11.81 18.60
C TYR A 315 5.17 13.09 17.76
N GLU A 316 4.30 13.21 16.76
CA GLU A 316 4.17 14.42 15.94
C GLU A 316 3.75 15.62 16.79
N ASN A 317 2.73 15.44 17.63
CA ASN A 317 2.24 16.49 18.54
C ASN A 317 3.29 16.93 19.60
N THR A 318 4.30 16.11 19.86
CA THR A 318 5.37 16.46 20.84
C THR A 318 6.47 17.30 20.20
N ASN A 319 6.62 17.32 18.86
CA ASN A 319 7.63 18.08 18.14
C ASN A 319 7.18 19.51 17.77
N GLU A 320 5.92 19.88 18.02
CA GLU A 320 5.37 21.22 17.79
C GLU A 320 5.34 22.11 19.07
N GLY A 321 5.97 21.64 20.17
CA GLY A 321 6.02 22.35 21.47
C GLY A 321 7.42 22.98 21.78
#